data_843074f8d088f9a8cb038befa12ec432
#
_entry.id   843074f8d088f9a8cb038befa12ec432
#
_cell.length_a   1.000
_cell.length_b   1.000
_cell.length_c   1.000
_cell.angle_alpha   90.00
_cell.angle_beta   90.00
_cell.angle_gamma   90.00
#
_symmetry.space_group_name_H-M   'P 1'
#
loop_
_entity.id
_entity.type
_entity.pdbx_description
1 polymer ?
#
loop_
_entity_poly.entity_id
_entity_poly.type
_entity_poly.pdbx_seq_one_letter_code
_entity_poly.pdbx_strand_id
1 'polypeptide(L)'
;MHKKKAMAKRSVKAAVIGAGMSGLIAARELRREGHRVVVFEKGSEVGGTWVYDPRVESDPLGLDPGREVIHSSMYKSLRTNLPRPIMGFLDYPCDAKPGVWDDPRPFPGHEEVLRFLQGFAADSGVVELVRFGHEVVRVEQVAKGRNDEWVVEWRTRDGEASAEAFEAVVVCNGKYTEPRLAEFPGRSTWRGEQIHSHNYRIPEPYKDKIVVIIGNGPSGIDIAKDILHVAKEVHLASRETTKLEILEGLFQHSPINHAKEDGKIVFQDGSSIYADAIIHCSGYKYHFPFLRMNGIVNVEDNCVAPLYQHVFPPALAPWLSFIGVPYRTIAFVVSELQSRWVAKILSGKILLPSEEEMTSSVHEYYHRIEAAGWPKRHTHRLQLEKFDYENWLAGELGLTPLEKWRQNMYFTSVSLPMTLGENWRDTWDAEKWMKGEAGGEEESDKINCTSEC
;
A
#
# COMPACT_ATOMS: atom_id res chain seq x y z
N MET A 1 -17.05 -0.97 -43.08
CA MET A 1 -17.54 -1.71 -41.92
C MET A 1 -16.75 -3.01 -41.77
N HIS A 2 -15.64 -2.99 -41.03
CA HIS A 2 -14.92 -4.21 -40.71
C HIS A 2 -15.63 -4.90 -39.56
N LYS A 3 -16.20 -6.10 -39.84
CA LYS A 3 -16.75 -6.98 -38.81
C LYS A 3 -15.59 -7.35 -37.86
N LYS A 4 -15.57 -6.80 -36.63
CA LYS A 4 -14.73 -7.30 -35.55
C LYS A 4 -15.11 -8.78 -35.35
N LYS A 5 -14.21 -9.69 -35.77
CA LYS A 5 -14.33 -11.12 -35.49
C LYS A 5 -14.31 -11.23 -33.97
N ALA A 6 -15.38 -11.73 -33.37
CA ALA A 6 -15.43 -12.02 -31.95
C ALA A 6 -14.28 -13.00 -31.64
N MET A 7 -13.26 -12.54 -30.93
CA MET A 7 -12.20 -13.42 -30.44
C MET A 7 -12.82 -14.44 -29.50
N ALA A 8 -12.46 -15.70 -29.65
CA ALA A 8 -12.91 -16.76 -28.75
C ALA A 8 -12.46 -16.37 -27.31
N LYS A 9 -13.37 -16.47 -26.34
CA LYS A 9 -13.10 -16.19 -24.94
C LYS A 9 -11.97 -17.11 -24.47
N ARG A 10 -10.82 -16.52 -24.10
CA ARG A 10 -9.66 -17.26 -23.61
C ARG A 10 -9.79 -17.44 -22.10
N SER A 11 -9.59 -18.67 -21.62
CA SER A 11 -9.41 -18.98 -20.21
C SER A 11 -7.95 -19.34 -19.97
N VAL A 12 -7.33 -18.76 -18.95
CA VAL A 12 -5.95 -19.03 -18.56
C VAL A 12 -5.88 -19.56 -17.13
N LYS A 13 -4.80 -20.29 -16.81
CA LYS A 13 -4.46 -20.69 -15.45
C LYS A 13 -3.54 -19.63 -14.87
N ALA A 14 -4.05 -18.89 -13.88
CA ALA A 14 -3.37 -17.76 -13.27
C ALA A 14 -2.98 -18.05 -11.80
N ALA A 15 -1.74 -17.69 -11.43
CA ALA A 15 -1.29 -17.65 -10.05
C ALA A 15 -1.43 -16.23 -9.52
N VAL A 16 -2.07 -16.07 -8.36
CA VAL A 16 -2.13 -14.81 -7.60
C VAL A 16 -1.23 -14.94 -6.37
N ILE A 17 -0.30 -14.02 -6.17
CA ILE A 17 0.67 -14.07 -5.08
C ILE A 17 0.24 -13.14 -3.96
N GLY A 18 -0.25 -13.72 -2.86
CA GLY A 18 -0.78 -13.03 -1.68
C GLY A 18 -2.31 -12.99 -1.62
N ALA A 19 -2.89 -13.22 -0.45
CA ALA A 19 -4.32 -13.15 -0.15
C ALA A 19 -4.69 -11.92 0.71
N GLY A 20 -3.97 -10.81 0.54
CA GLY A 20 -4.38 -9.50 1.03
C GLY A 20 -5.48 -8.89 0.15
N MET A 21 -5.88 -7.66 0.44
CA MET A 21 -6.93 -6.93 -0.26
C MET A 21 -6.79 -7.01 -1.80
N SER A 22 -5.59 -6.74 -2.33
CA SER A 22 -5.34 -6.76 -3.78
C SER A 22 -5.45 -8.16 -4.38
N GLY A 23 -4.96 -9.20 -3.68
CA GLY A 23 -5.04 -10.58 -4.16
C GLY A 23 -6.44 -11.15 -4.13
N LEU A 24 -7.23 -10.82 -3.11
CA LEU A 24 -8.61 -11.25 -3.00
C LEU A 24 -9.47 -10.70 -4.14
N ILE A 25 -9.35 -9.39 -4.43
CA ILE A 25 -10.10 -8.78 -5.52
C ILE A 25 -9.60 -9.28 -6.89
N ALA A 26 -8.30 -9.47 -7.08
CA ALA A 26 -7.74 -10.04 -8.31
C ALA A 26 -8.27 -11.46 -8.56
N ALA A 27 -8.26 -12.31 -7.55
CA ALA A 27 -8.78 -13.69 -7.66
C ALA A 27 -10.27 -13.71 -8.01
N ARG A 28 -11.09 -12.83 -7.38
CA ARG A 28 -12.51 -12.70 -7.71
C ARG A 28 -12.73 -12.31 -9.17
N GLU A 29 -12.05 -11.28 -9.64
CA GLU A 29 -12.26 -10.75 -11.00
C GLU A 29 -11.75 -11.71 -12.07
N LEU A 30 -10.62 -12.36 -11.84
CA LEU A 30 -10.10 -13.40 -12.72
C LEU A 30 -11.11 -14.57 -12.84
N ARG A 31 -11.67 -15.03 -11.71
CA ARG A 31 -12.69 -16.10 -11.70
C ARG A 31 -13.97 -15.67 -12.41
N ARG A 32 -14.43 -14.44 -12.20
CA ARG A 32 -15.61 -13.87 -12.89
C ARG A 32 -15.43 -13.81 -14.41
N GLU A 33 -14.20 -13.57 -14.87
CA GLU A 33 -13.88 -13.65 -16.32
C GLU A 33 -13.71 -15.07 -16.84
N GLY A 34 -13.73 -16.10 -15.97
CA GLY A 34 -13.69 -17.51 -16.33
C GLY A 34 -12.27 -18.08 -16.39
N HIS A 35 -11.30 -17.45 -15.74
CA HIS A 35 -9.96 -17.99 -15.57
C HIS A 35 -9.91 -19.03 -14.45
N ARG A 36 -8.94 -19.95 -14.52
CA ARG A 36 -8.61 -20.88 -13.44
C ARG A 36 -7.59 -20.21 -12.53
N VAL A 37 -7.94 -20.03 -11.27
CA VAL A 37 -7.16 -19.23 -10.33
C VAL A 37 -6.66 -20.06 -9.17
N VAL A 38 -5.40 -19.90 -8.81
CA VAL A 38 -4.81 -20.35 -7.55
C VAL A 38 -4.20 -19.14 -6.85
N VAL A 39 -4.54 -18.96 -5.58
CA VAL A 39 -3.96 -17.90 -4.74
C VAL A 39 -2.98 -18.55 -3.78
N PHE A 40 -1.76 -18.04 -3.71
CA PHE A 40 -0.75 -18.48 -2.76
C PHE A 40 -0.67 -17.47 -1.61
N GLU A 41 -0.86 -17.95 -0.39
CA GLU A 41 -0.76 -17.13 0.83
C GLU A 41 0.18 -17.81 1.83
N LYS A 42 1.20 -17.07 2.28
CA LYS A 42 2.15 -17.59 3.28
C LYS A 42 1.55 -17.68 4.69
N GLY A 43 0.56 -16.86 4.97
CA GLY A 43 -0.19 -16.85 6.23
C GLY A 43 -1.19 -17.99 6.34
N SER A 44 -1.90 -18.03 7.46
CA SER A 44 -2.96 -19.02 7.74
C SER A 44 -4.36 -18.49 7.47
N GLU A 45 -4.49 -17.21 7.12
CA GLU A 45 -5.76 -16.54 6.88
C GLU A 45 -5.64 -15.46 5.81
N VAL A 46 -6.76 -15.01 5.28
CA VAL A 46 -6.84 -13.88 4.36
C VAL A 46 -6.73 -12.56 5.12
N GLY A 47 -6.28 -11.50 4.43
CA GLY A 47 -6.25 -10.15 4.99
C GLY A 47 -4.93 -9.40 4.76
N GLY A 48 -3.83 -10.13 4.52
CA GLY A 48 -2.51 -9.55 4.26
C GLY A 48 -2.05 -8.66 5.41
N THR A 49 -1.74 -7.39 5.14
CA THR A 49 -1.27 -6.43 6.15
C THR A 49 -2.27 -6.18 7.28
N TRP A 50 -3.58 -6.43 7.07
CA TRP A 50 -4.63 -6.21 8.07
C TRP A 50 -4.71 -7.30 9.15
N VAL A 51 -3.99 -8.41 8.96
CA VAL A 51 -3.83 -9.44 9.99
C VAL A 51 -2.85 -8.91 11.04
N TYR A 52 -3.35 -8.65 12.24
CA TYR A 52 -2.50 -8.19 13.34
C TYR A 52 -1.66 -9.34 13.89
N ASP A 53 -0.35 -9.15 13.99
CA ASP A 53 0.58 -10.06 14.67
C ASP A 53 1.26 -9.30 15.81
N PRO A 54 1.07 -9.71 17.07
CA PRO A 54 1.70 -9.04 18.21
C PRO A 54 3.22 -9.23 18.27
N ARG A 55 3.78 -10.21 17.54
CA ARG A 55 5.22 -10.44 17.46
C ARG A 55 5.91 -9.29 16.75
N VAL A 56 7.18 -9.10 17.07
CA VAL A 56 8.09 -8.19 16.38
C VAL A 56 9.26 -8.97 15.80
N GLU A 57 9.89 -8.43 14.79
CA GLU A 57 11.08 -9.05 14.17
C GLU A 57 12.28 -9.01 15.14
N SER A 58 13.14 -10.01 15.07
CA SER A 58 14.40 -10.05 15.86
C SER A 58 15.36 -8.91 15.50
N ASP A 59 15.30 -8.44 14.27
CA ASP A 59 15.96 -7.21 13.81
C ASP A 59 14.92 -6.08 13.68
N PRO A 60 14.82 -5.16 14.66
CA PRO A 60 13.80 -4.13 14.67
C PRO A 60 13.95 -3.07 13.58
N LEU A 61 15.09 -3.03 12.90
CA LEU A 61 15.36 -2.11 11.79
C LEU A 61 15.20 -2.75 10.41
N GLY A 62 15.14 -4.09 10.34
CA GLY A 62 15.02 -4.82 9.09
C GLY A 62 16.28 -4.80 8.23
N LEU A 63 17.47 -4.77 8.85
CA LEU A 63 18.76 -4.74 8.16
C LEU A 63 19.29 -6.14 7.82
N ASP A 64 18.93 -7.14 8.63
CA ASP A 64 19.31 -8.53 8.40
C ASP A 64 18.42 -9.16 7.31
N PRO A 65 18.98 -9.50 6.14
CA PRO A 65 18.21 -10.17 5.09
C PRO A 65 17.79 -11.60 5.47
N GLY A 66 18.39 -12.20 6.47
CA GLY A 66 18.07 -13.53 6.99
C GLY A 66 17.04 -13.55 8.11
N ARG A 67 16.52 -12.39 8.53
CA ARG A 67 15.51 -12.29 9.60
C ARG A 67 14.21 -13.00 9.24
N GLU A 68 13.51 -13.52 10.23
CA GLU A 68 12.12 -13.93 10.05
C GLU A 68 11.24 -12.70 9.83
N VAL A 69 10.70 -12.54 8.62
CA VAL A 69 9.87 -11.39 8.25
C VAL A 69 8.44 -11.59 8.74
N ILE A 70 7.99 -10.70 9.63
CA ILE A 70 6.59 -10.59 10.05
C ILE A 70 5.87 -9.69 9.07
N HIS A 71 4.89 -10.23 8.33
CA HIS A 71 4.25 -9.49 7.24
C HIS A 71 3.47 -8.27 7.71
N SER A 72 2.83 -8.35 8.87
CA SER A 72 1.99 -7.28 9.40
C SER A 72 2.81 -6.11 9.92
N SER A 73 2.40 -4.91 9.54
CA SER A 73 2.89 -3.64 10.11
C SER A 73 1.82 -2.95 10.97
N MET A 74 0.78 -3.68 11.37
CA MET A 74 -0.30 -3.17 12.22
C MET A 74 0.15 -3.02 13.66
N TYR A 75 -0.40 -2.05 14.36
CA TYR A 75 -0.30 -1.87 15.81
C TYR A 75 -1.69 -1.84 16.43
N LYS A 76 -1.78 -2.17 17.71
CA LYS A 76 -3.04 -2.47 18.40
C LYS A 76 -4.07 -1.34 18.31
N SER A 77 -3.65 -0.10 18.41
CA SER A 77 -4.52 1.08 18.36
C SER A 77 -4.81 1.60 16.95
N LEU A 78 -4.29 0.94 15.89
CA LEU A 78 -4.41 1.45 14.52
C LEU A 78 -5.87 1.58 14.09
N ARG A 79 -6.21 2.80 13.66
CA ARG A 79 -7.46 3.11 12.98
C ARG A 79 -7.18 3.49 11.52
N THR A 80 -8.15 3.26 10.65
CA THR A 80 -8.02 3.67 9.24
C THR A 80 -7.80 5.19 9.13
N ASN A 81 -7.09 5.59 8.10
CA ASN A 81 -6.90 7.01 7.74
C ASN A 81 -7.83 7.46 6.61
N LEU A 82 -8.67 6.56 6.13
CA LEU A 82 -9.76 6.83 5.20
C LEU A 82 -11.08 6.40 5.84
N PRO A 83 -12.18 7.12 5.59
CA PRO A 83 -13.47 6.76 6.15
C PRO A 83 -14.09 5.57 5.42
N ARG A 84 -14.97 4.83 6.12
CA ARG A 84 -15.62 3.61 5.64
C ARG A 84 -16.14 3.66 4.21
N PRO A 85 -16.89 4.68 3.76
CA PRO A 85 -17.52 4.66 2.42
C PRO A 85 -16.51 4.54 1.27
N ILE A 86 -15.24 4.88 1.51
CA ILE A 86 -14.16 4.73 0.51
C ILE A 86 -13.16 3.62 0.84
N MET A 87 -13.46 2.78 1.84
CA MET A 87 -12.65 1.63 2.24
C MET A 87 -13.23 0.29 1.75
N GLY A 88 -14.11 0.32 0.74
CA GLY A 88 -14.71 -0.87 0.12
C GLY A 88 -14.47 -0.94 -1.38
N PHE A 89 -14.90 -2.05 -1.98
CA PHE A 89 -14.93 -2.23 -3.43
C PHE A 89 -16.18 -1.57 -4.02
N LEU A 90 -16.16 -1.26 -5.32
CA LEU A 90 -17.28 -0.57 -6.00
C LEU A 90 -18.59 -1.35 -5.94
N ASP A 91 -18.52 -2.67 -6.08
CA ASP A 91 -19.68 -3.58 -6.02
C ASP A 91 -19.77 -4.39 -4.72
N TYR A 92 -18.92 -4.10 -3.75
CA TYR A 92 -18.95 -4.67 -2.40
C TYR A 92 -18.48 -3.58 -1.42
N PRO A 93 -19.37 -2.60 -1.14
CA PRO A 93 -19.03 -1.45 -0.31
C PRO A 93 -18.81 -1.86 1.15
N CYS A 94 -18.00 -1.06 1.85
CA CYS A 94 -17.73 -1.21 3.28
C CYS A 94 -18.85 -0.56 4.13
N ASP A 95 -20.11 -0.63 3.67
CA ASP A 95 -21.24 -0.10 4.41
C ASP A 95 -21.62 -1.06 5.53
N ALA A 96 -22.05 -0.49 6.65
CA ALA A 96 -22.46 -1.23 7.82
C ALA A 96 -23.62 -2.17 7.49
N LYS A 97 -23.33 -3.42 7.15
CA LYS A 97 -24.35 -4.48 7.22
C LYS A 97 -24.59 -4.73 8.71
N PRO A 98 -25.82 -4.60 9.21
CA PRO A 98 -26.10 -4.91 10.60
C PRO A 98 -25.58 -6.31 10.98
N GLY A 99 -24.77 -6.40 12.04
CA GLY A 99 -24.18 -7.65 12.52
C GLY A 99 -22.84 -8.06 11.89
N VAL A 100 -22.29 -7.29 10.94
CA VAL A 100 -20.95 -7.53 10.35
C VAL A 100 -19.90 -6.60 10.95
N TRP A 101 -20.31 -5.43 11.41
CA TRP A 101 -19.44 -4.40 11.97
C TRP A 101 -19.82 -4.11 13.41
N ASP A 102 -18.87 -4.30 14.33
CA ASP A 102 -19.06 -3.96 15.74
C ASP A 102 -18.63 -2.53 16.06
N ASP A 103 -17.72 -1.96 15.25
CA ASP A 103 -17.22 -0.60 15.42
C ASP A 103 -18.04 0.41 14.61
N PRO A 104 -18.87 1.26 15.24
CA PRO A 104 -19.70 2.23 14.52
C PRO A 104 -18.92 3.44 13.99
N ARG A 105 -17.63 3.59 14.33
CA ARG A 105 -16.85 4.77 14.02
C ARG A 105 -16.67 4.96 12.50
N PRO A 106 -16.66 6.20 12.00
CA PRO A 106 -16.42 6.49 10.58
C PRO A 106 -15.06 5.99 10.10
N PHE A 107 -14.04 6.03 10.96
CA PHE A 107 -12.70 5.51 10.74
C PHE A 107 -12.47 4.33 11.71
N PRO A 108 -12.81 3.12 11.30
CA PRO A 108 -12.79 1.95 12.18
C PRO A 108 -11.37 1.49 12.54
N GLY A 109 -11.27 0.61 13.54
CA GLY A 109 -10.05 -0.15 13.84
C GLY A 109 -9.67 -1.12 12.72
N HIS A 110 -8.42 -1.57 12.75
CA HIS A 110 -7.90 -2.49 11.72
C HIS A 110 -8.64 -3.84 11.70
N GLU A 111 -9.14 -4.30 12.85
CA GLU A 111 -9.90 -5.56 12.93
C GLU A 111 -11.17 -5.54 12.08
N GLU A 112 -11.82 -4.38 11.97
CA GLU A 112 -13.01 -4.23 11.13
C GLU A 112 -12.68 -4.38 9.65
N VAL A 113 -11.55 -3.84 9.21
CA VAL A 113 -11.10 -4.02 7.83
C VAL A 113 -10.75 -5.50 7.57
N LEU A 114 -10.15 -6.18 8.52
CA LEU A 114 -9.90 -7.62 8.43
C LEU A 114 -11.20 -8.41 8.29
N ARG A 115 -12.20 -8.15 9.15
CA ARG A 115 -13.53 -8.81 9.06
C ARG A 115 -14.20 -8.53 7.71
N PHE A 116 -14.11 -7.30 7.21
CA PHE A 116 -14.61 -6.96 5.88
C PHE A 116 -13.96 -7.81 4.79
N LEU A 117 -12.64 -7.97 4.81
CA LEU A 117 -11.91 -8.78 3.83
C LEU A 117 -12.23 -10.27 3.96
N GLN A 118 -12.38 -10.78 5.18
CA GLN A 118 -12.81 -12.15 5.44
C GLN A 118 -14.23 -12.42 4.92
N GLY A 119 -15.17 -11.50 5.21
CA GLY A 119 -16.53 -11.56 4.68
C GLY A 119 -16.56 -11.49 3.14
N PHE A 120 -15.81 -10.57 2.54
CA PHE A 120 -15.66 -10.48 1.10
C PHE A 120 -15.13 -11.77 0.48
N ALA A 121 -14.10 -12.37 1.06
CA ALA A 121 -13.50 -13.61 0.57
C ALA A 121 -14.48 -14.80 0.65
N ALA A 122 -15.25 -14.89 1.74
CA ALA A 122 -16.28 -15.90 1.92
C ALA A 122 -17.45 -15.70 0.95
N ASP A 123 -18.07 -14.52 0.92
CA ASP A 123 -19.23 -14.21 0.06
C ASP A 123 -18.91 -14.37 -1.43
N SER A 124 -17.69 -14.04 -1.82
CA SER A 124 -17.22 -14.21 -3.19
C SER A 124 -16.69 -15.62 -3.49
N GLY A 125 -16.60 -16.53 -2.50
CA GLY A 125 -16.06 -17.89 -2.63
C GLY A 125 -14.56 -17.93 -2.98
N VAL A 126 -13.82 -16.83 -2.79
CA VAL A 126 -12.39 -16.77 -3.11
C VAL A 126 -11.55 -17.59 -2.15
N VAL A 127 -12.02 -17.81 -0.92
CA VAL A 127 -11.33 -18.64 0.09
C VAL A 127 -10.97 -20.02 -0.46
N GLU A 128 -11.84 -20.62 -1.27
CA GLU A 128 -11.65 -21.95 -1.88
C GLU A 128 -10.48 -22.00 -2.86
N LEU A 129 -10.03 -20.82 -3.36
CA LEU A 129 -8.92 -20.69 -4.30
C LEU A 129 -7.58 -20.51 -3.59
N VAL A 130 -7.59 -20.29 -2.26
CA VAL A 130 -6.39 -19.94 -1.50
C VAL A 130 -5.69 -21.17 -0.96
N ARG A 131 -4.41 -21.28 -1.25
CA ARG A 131 -3.48 -22.22 -0.62
C ARG A 131 -2.79 -21.52 0.53
N PHE A 132 -3.29 -21.71 1.73
CA PHE A 132 -2.69 -21.16 2.95
C PHE A 132 -1.40 -21.88 3.34
N GLY A 133 -0.48 -21.18 4.02
CA GLY A 133 0.80 -21.72 4.44
C GLY A 133 1.76 -22.01 3.29
N HIS A 134 1.52 -21.45 2.10
CA HIS A 134 2.33 -21.63 0.91
C HIS A 134 3.08 -20.36 0.58
N GLU A 135 4.33 -20.27 1.04
CA GLU A 135 5.21 -19.14 0.72
C GLU A 135 5.83 -19.31 -0.65
N VAL A 136 5.50 -18.40 -1.57
CA VAL A 136 6.14 -18.36 -2.89
C VAL A 136 7.58 -17.89 -2.74
N VAL A 137 8.52 -18.72 -3.16
CA VAL A 137 9.97 -18.47 -3.03
C VAL A 137 10.65 -18.18 -4.37
N ARG A 138 10.01 -18.59 -5.48
CA ARG A 138 10.52 -18.32 -6.83
C ARG A 138 9.38 -18.23 -7.84
N VAL A 139 9.45 -17.23 -8.69
CA VAL A 139 8.63 -17.10 -9.90
C VAL A 139 9.56 -16.79 -11.05
N GLU A 140 9.53 -17.61 -12.08
CA GLU A 140 10.39 -17.50 -13.24
C GLU A 140 9.65 -17.86 -14.52
N GLN A 141 9.93 -17.14 -15.59
CA GLN A 141 9.46 -17.51 -16.93
C GLN A 141 10.37 -18.57 -17.52
N VAL A 142 9.78 -19.68 -17.96
CA VAL A 142 10.51 -20.79 -18.58
C VAL A 142 10.00 -20.99 -19.98
N ALA A 143 10.91 -20.97 -20.95
CA ALA A 143 10.58 -21.24 -22.35
C ALA A 143 10.17 -22.73 -22.51
N LYS A 144 8.96 -22.98 -22.98
CA LYS A 144 8.45 -24.33 -23.24
C LYS A 144 7.87 -24.44 -24.64
N GLY A 145 8.74 -24.56 -25.61
CA GLY A 145 8.37 -24.66 -27.02
C GLY A 145 7.74 -23.39 -27.59
N ARG A 146 6.46 -23.45 -27.98
CA ARG A 146 5.77 -22.30 -28.57
C ARG A 146 5.12 -21.33 -27.58
N ASN A 147 5.01 -21.71 -26.31
CA ASN A 147 4.39 -20.90 -25.25
C ASN A 147 5.31 -20.87 -24.04
N ASP A 148 5.68 -19.67 -23.60
CA ASP A 148 6.35 -19.48 -22.34
C ASP A 148 5.37 -19.74 -21.20
N GLU A 149 5.81 -20.44 -20.16
CA GLU A 149 5.05 -20.71 -18.95
C GLU A 149 5.77 -20.09 -17.75
N TRP A 150 4.99 -19.72 -16.74
CA TRP A 150 5.50 -19.25 -15.46
C TRP A 150 5.58 -20.41 -14.50
N VAL A 151 6.77 -20.73 -14.00
CA VAL A 151 6.95 -21.68 -12.92
C VAL A 151 6.90 -20.91 -11.60
N VAL A 152 5.94 -21.29 -10.74
CA VAL A 152 5.80 -20.79 -9.38
C VAL A 152 6.24 -21.87 -8.43
N GLU A 153 7.33 -21.62 -7.70
CA GLU A 153 7.84 -22.49 -6.64
C GLU A 153 7.42 -21.93 -5.27
N TRP A 154 6.96 -22.79 -4.40
CA TRP A 154 6.59 -22.42 -3.03
C TRP A 154 7.14 -23.41 -2.02
N ARG A 155 7.16 -22.96 -0.77
CA ARG A 155 7.51 -23.77 0.39
C ARG A 155 6.37 -23.71 1.40
N THR A 156 6.01 -24.86 1.97
CA THR A 156 5.08 -24.94 3.09
C THR A 156 5.77 -24.63 4.41
N ARG A 157 4.99 -24.41 5.46
CA ARG A 157 5.54 -24.21 6.83
C ARG A 157 6.35 -25.40 7.33
N ASP A 158 6.00 -26.61 6.91
CA ASP A 158 6.69 -27.85 7.26
C ASP A 158 7.97 -28.06 6.43
N GLY A 159 8.31 -27.11 5.57
CA GLY A 159 9.52 -27.13 4.75
C GLY A 159 9.40 -27.90 3.44
N GLU A 160 8.24 -28.44 3.11
CA GLU A 160 8.02 -29.08 1.81
C GLU A 160 8.06 -28.04 0.69
N ALA A 161 8.83 -28.31 -0.35
CA ALA A 161 8.91 -27.47 -1.54
C ALA A 161 8.22 -28.14 -2.72
N SER A 162 7.51 -27.35 -3.52
CA SER A 162 6.86 -27.83 -4.75
C SER A 162 6.79 -26.69 -5.77
N ALA A 163 6.48 -27.06 -7.02
CA ALA A 163 6.35 -26.12 -8.12
C ALA A 163 5.20 -26.47 -9.03
N GLU A 164 4.60 -25.46 -9.66
CA GLU A 164 3.50 -25.63 -10.59
C GLU A 164 3.60 -24.60 -11.73
N ALA A 165 3.21 -25.00 -12.95
CA ALA A 165 3.22 -24.12 -14.10
C ALA A 165 1.88 -23.38 -14.26
N PHE A 166 2.00 -22.10 -14.63
CA PHE A 166 0.90 -21.17 -14.85
C PHE A 166 1.08 -20.43 -16.19
N GLU A 167 -0.01 -19.99 -16.79
CA GLU A 167 0.02 -19.16 -17.99
C GLU A 167 0.20 -17.67 -17.64
N ALA A 168 -0.27 -17.25 -16.47
CA ALA A 168 -0.13 -15.88 -16.00
C ALA A 168 0.15 -15.81 -14.50
N VAL A 169 0.84 -14.74 -14.08
CA VAL A 169 1.12 -14.43 -12.67
C VAL A 169 0.64 -13.02 -12.36
N VAL A 170 -0.09 -12.89 -11.26
CA VAL A 170 -0.57 -11.61 -10.72
C VAL A 170 0.07 -11.39 -9.35
N VAL A 171 0.95 -10.40 -9.25
CA VAL A 171 1.72 -10.10 -8.06
C VAL A 171 0.91 -9.17 -7.16
N CYS A 172 0.54 -9.66 -5.96
CA CYS A 172 -0.28 -8.99 -4.97
C CYS A 172 0.34 -9.07 -3.55
N ASN A 173 1.68 -9.16 -3.47
CA ASN A 173 2.40 -9.46 -2.23
C ASN A 173 2.46 -8.30 -1.21
N GLY A 174 1.86 -7.15 -1.52
CA GLY A 174 1.88 -5.97 -0.67
C GLY A 174 3.14 -5.11 -0.80
N LYS A 175 3.16 -3.97 -0.08
CA LYS A 175 4.24 -2.98 -0.16
C LYS A 175 4.62 -2.35 1.19
N TYR A 176 4.11 -2.87 2.30
CA TYR A 176 4.32 -2.31 3.64
C TYR A 176 4.99 -3.33 4.58
N THR A 177 5.99 -4.07 4.06
CA THR A 177 6.70 -5.12 4.80
C THR A 177 8.19 -4.86 4.91
N GLU A 178 8.83 -4.37 3.83
CA GLU A 178 10.28 -4.12 3.84
C GLU A 178 10.58 -2.69 4.31
N PRO A 179 11.24 -2.50 5.48
CA PRO A 179 11.51 -1.18 6.05
C PRO A 179 12.43 -0.31 5.18
N ARG A 180 12.13 0.98 5.12
CA ARG A 180 13.05 2.00 4.61
C ARG A 180 13.49 2.91 5.74
N LEU A 181 14.76 2.85 6.08
CA LEU A 181 15.31 3.65 7.17
C LEU A 181 15.66 5.08 6.72
N ALA A 182 15.57 6.00 7.66
CA ALA A 182 16.17 7.32 7.50
C ALA A 182 17.69 7.22 7.71
N GLU A 183 18.45 7.85 6.82
CA GLU A 183 19.90 7.91 6.90
C GLU A 183 20.35 9.27 7.44
N PHE A 184 21.21 9.25 8.46
CA PHE A 184 21.86 10.41 9.04
C PHE A 184 23.19 10.01 9.71
N PRO A 185 24.18 10.90 9.79
CA PRO A 185 25.45 10.64 10.45
C PRO A 185 25.27 10.20 11.91
N GLY A 186 25.96 9.17 12.32
CA GLY A 186 25.92 8.65 13.68
C GLY A 186 24.76 7.70 13.99
N ARG A 187 23.87 7.37 13.02
CA ARG A 187 22.76 6.44 13.24
C ARG A 187 23.21 5.09 13.79
N SER A 188 24.27 4.51 13.22
CA SER A 188 24.76 3.17 13.60
C SER A 188 25.54 3.15 14.91
N THR A 189 26.04 4.29 15.38
CA THR A 189 26.83 4.40 16.62
C THR A 189 26.02 4.96 17.79
N TRP A 190 24.82 5.49 17.52
CA TRP A 190 23.92 5.97 18.57
C TRP A 190 23.41 4.80 19.41
N ARG A 191 23.52 4.92 20.74
CA ARG A 191 23.31 3.80 21.67
C ARG A 191 21.89 3.60 22.15
N GLY A 192 20.98 4.52 21.86
CA GLY A 192 19.59 4.38 22.23
C GLY A 192 18.85 3.31 21.40
N GLU A 193 17.66 2.99 21.81
CA GLU A 193 16.79 2.04 21.11
C GLU A 193 16.37 2.58 19.74
N GLN A 194 16.47 1.75 18.70
CA GLN A 194 16.00 2.12 17.36
C GLN A 194 15.08 1.03 16.81
N ILE A 195 13.89 1.42 16.36
CA ILE A 195 12.99 0.54 15.61
C ILE A 195 12.49 1.23 14.34
N HIS A 196 12.07 0.45 13.36
CA HIS A 196 11.19 0.92 12.30
C HIS A 196 9.72 0.78 12.74
N SER A 197 8.83 1.68 12.29
CA SER A 197 7.38 1.62 12.56
C SER A 197 6.73 0.27 12.20
N HIS A 198 7.36 -0.51 11.35
CA HIS A 198 6.97 -1.88 11.06
C HIS A 198 6.93 -2.78 12.30
N ASN A 199 7.80 -2.52 13.26
CA ASN A 199 7.92 -3.28 14.52
C ASN A 199 7.24 -2.59 15.72
N TYR A 200 6.56 -1.46 15.51
CA TYR A 200 5.72 -0.86 16.52
C TYR A 200 4.43 -1.66 16.70
N ARG A 201 4.02 -1.93 17.97
CA ARG A 201 2.80 -2.69 18.30
C ARG A 201 1.93 -2.02 19.35
N ILE A 202 2.53 -1.46 20.39
CA ILE A 202 1.88 -0.89 21.56
C ILE A 202 2.73 0.25 22.13
N PRO A 203 2.15 1.23 22.86
CA PRO A 203 2.88 2.38 23.40
C PRO A 203 3.70 2.08 24.67
N GLU A 204 3.37 1.05 25.44
CA GLU A 204 3.95 0.78 26.77
C GLU A 204 5.49 0.70 26.81
N PRO A 205 6.21 0.19 25.79
CA PRO A 205 7.68 0.19 25.78
C PRO A 205 8.31 1.58 25.84
N TYR A 206 7.56 2.63 25.53
CA TYR A 206 8.03 4.02 25.49
C TYR A 206 7.66 4.82 26.74
N LYS A 207 7.14 4.16 27.76
CA LYS A 207 6.76 4.81 29.03
C LYS A 207 7.95 5.53 29.63
N ASP A 208 7.73 6.81 30.03
CA ASP A 208 8.68 7.70 30.66
C ASP A 208 9.96 7.98 29.83
N LYS A 209 9.97 7.62 28.53
CA LYS A 209 11.09 7.86 27.58
C LYS A 209 10.93 9.18 26.83
N ILE A 210 12.07 9.76 26.41
CA ILE A 210 12.14 10.81 25.39
C ILE A 210 12.31 10.13 24.04
N VAL A 211 11.32 10.26 23.15
CA VAL A 211 11.24 9.51 21.90
C VAL A 211 11.30 10.44 20.70
N VAL A 212 12.17 10.13 19.73
CA VAL A 212 12.22 10.81 18.44
C VAL A 212 11.53 9.97 17.38
N ILE A 213 10.55 10.53 16.69
CA ILE A 213 9.87 9.92 15.54
C ILE A 213 10.38 10.62 14.27
N ILE A 214 10.88 9.84 13.32
CA ILE A 214 11.36 10.35 12.03
C ILE A 214 10.30 10.16 10.96
N GLY A 215 9.73 11.27 10.49
CA GLY A 215 8.71 11.31 9.45
C GLY A 215 7.32 11.65 9.96
N ASN A 216 6.64 12.56 9.25
CA ASN A 216 5.30 13.08 9.57
C ASN A 216 4.19 12.49 8.65
N GLY A 217 4.43 11.33 8.05
CA GLY A 217 3.40 10.58 7.35
C GLY A 217 2.36 9.98 8.31
N PRO A 218 1.33 9.27 7.79
CA PRO A 218 0.26 8.70 8.63
C PRO A 218 0.77 7.90 9.82
N SER A 219 1.77 7.02 9.63
CA SER A 219 2.37 6.25 10.73
C SER A 219 3.06 7.14 11.76
N GLY A 220 3.79 8.17 11.32
CA GLY A 220 4.52 9.06 12.23
C GLY A 220 3.57 9.86 13.12
N ILE A 221 2.52 10.42 12.55
CA ILE A 221 1.51 11.20 13.28
C ILE A 221 0.71 10.31 14.24
N ASP A 222 0.23 9.16 13.75
CA ASP A 222 -0.61 8.27 14.56
C ASP A 222 0.18 7.64 15.72
N ILE A 223 1.42 7.17 15.47
CA ILE A 223 2.29 6.63 16.51
C ILE A 223 2.70 7.71 17.51
N ALA A 224 2.98 8.96 17.05
CA ALA A 224 3.28 10.07 17.95
C ALA A 224 2.14 10.31 18.93
N LYS A 225 0.89 10.34 18.45
CA LYS A 225 -0.30 10.49 19.29
C LYS A 225 -0.49 9.29 20.24
N ASP A 226 -0.24 8.08 19.76
CA ASP A 226 -0.40 6.84 20.56
C ASP A 226 0.57 6.81 21.75
N ILE A 227 1.86 7.16 21.52
CA ILE A 227 2.86 7.15 22.60
C ILE A 227 2.84 8.39 23.50
N LEU A 228 2.22 9.49 23.05
CA LEU A 228 2.18 10.75 23.81
C LEU A 228 1.56 10.59 25.21
N HIS A 229 0.65 9.64 25.37
CA HIS A 229 -0.01 9.36 26.64
C HIS A 229 0.88 8.65 27.68
N VAL A 230 2.01 8.06 27.26
CA VAL A 230 2.91 7.28 28.11
C VAL A 230 4.34 7.80 28.13
N ALA A 231 4.81 8.40 27.04
CA ALA A 231 6.15 8.95 26.92
C ALA A 231 6.32 10.20 27.77
N LYS A 232 7.55 10.49 28.15
CA LYS A 232 7.90 11.76 28.82
C LYS A 232 7.84 12.93 27.85
N GLU A 233 8.40 12.75 26.66
CA GLU A 233 8.42 13.74 25.58
C GLU A 233 8.43 13.00 24.22
N VAL A 234 7.73 13.57 23.23
CA VAL A 234 7.70 13.07 21.84
C VAL A 234 8.21 14.16 20.91
N HIS A 235 9.23 13.84 20.12
CA HIS A 235 9.88 14.76 19.20
C HIS A 235 9.70 14.26 17.76
N LEU A 236 8.91 14.96 16.94
CA LEU A 236 8.64 14.63 15.55
C LEU A 236 9.63 15.37 14.63
N ALA A 237 10.56 14.63 14.02
CA ALA A 237 11.54 15.16 13.08
C ALA A 237 11.08 14.95 11.63
N SER A 238 10.90 16.05 10.87
CA SER A 238 10.45 15.98 9.48
C SER A 238 10.97 17.11 8.62
N ARG A 239 10.99 16.92 7.29
CA ARG A 239 11.41 17.95 6.33
C ARG A 239 10.47 19.15 6.30
N GLU A 240 9.23 18.94 6.63
CA GLU A 240 8.21 19.96 6.70
C GLU A 240 7.71 20.11 8.12
N THR A 241 7.77 21.34 8.59
CA THR A 241 7.04 21.74 9.78
C THR A 241 5.58 21.88 9.42
N THR A 242 4.85 20.78 9.53
CA THR A 242 3.38 20.83 9.43
C THR A 242 2.87 21.66 10.59
N LYS A 243 1.86 22.49 10.36
CA LYS A 243 1.11 23.13 11.46
C LYS A 243 0.26 22.04 12.13
N LEU A 244 0.92 21.14 12.87
CA LEU A 244 0.21 20.25 13.79
C LEU A 244 -0.35 21.11 14.92
N GLU A 245 -1.55 20.79 15.40
CA GLU A 245 -2.01 21.33 16.68
C GLU A 245 -0.93 21.11 17.74
N ILE A 246 -0.71 22.13 18.56
CA ILE A 246 0.23 22.04 19.67
C ILE A 246 -0.38 21.11 20.72
N LEU A 247 0.02 19.85 20.69
CA LEU A 247 -0.29 18.91 21.75
C LEU A 247 0.79 19.04 22.84
N GLU A 248 0.37 19.06 24.09
CA GLU A 248 1.28 19.09 25.22
C GLU A 248 2.22 17.86 25.17
N GLY A 249 3.53 18.09 25.29
CA GLY A 249 4.53 17.03 25.20
C GLY A 249 4.95 16.60 23.78
N LEU A 250 4.36 17.21 22.73
CA LEU A 250 4.75 16.97 21.32
C LEU A 250 5.55 18.17 20.78
N PHE A 251 6.79 17.91 20.38
CA PHE A 251 7.71 18.90 19.82
C PHE A 251 8.02 18.61 18.37
N GLN A 252 8.02 19.63 17.51
CA GLN A 252 8.36 19.50 16.10
C GLN A 252 9.77 20.00 15.83
N HIS A 253 10.52 19.25 15.01
CA HIS A 253 11.89 19.59 14.62
C HIS A 253 12.09 19.44 13.11
N SER A 254 13.08 20.17 12.61
CA SER A 254 13.69 19.90 11.32
C SER A 254 14.31 18.47 11.29
N PRO A 255 14.71 17.94 10.13
CA PRO A 255 15.35 16.63 10.08
C PRO A 255 16.56 16.51 11.00
N ILE A 256 16.86 15.29 11.43
CA ILE A 256 18.09 15.01 12.17
C ILE A 256 19.30 15.34 11.29
N ASN A 257 20.21 16.15 11.82
CA ASN A 257 21.52 16.45 11.22
C ASN A 257 22.49 15.30 11.52
N HIS A 258 22.65 14.98 12.81
CA HIS A 258 23.49 13.87 13.26
C HIS A 258 23.11 13.40 14.66
N ALA A 259 23.50 12.19 15.00
CA ALA A 259 23.39 11.65 16.36
C ALA A 259 24.79 11.34 16.93
N LYS A 260 24.93 11.40 18.25
CA LYS A 260 26.18 11.14 18.97
C LYS A 260 26.02 9.90 19.85
N GLU A 261 27.13 9.22 20.13
CA GLU A 261 27.14 8.02 20.98
C GLU A 261 26.61 8.26 22.41
N ASP A 262 26.70 9.49 22.90
CA ASP A 262 26.24 9.86 24.24
C ASP A 262 24.72 9.99 24.36
N GLY A 263 23.97 9.68 23.31
CA GLY A 263 22.51 9.77 23.25
C GLY A 263 22.00 11.10 22.70
N LYS A 264 22.89 12.07 22.40
CA LYS A 264 22.50 13.37 21.87
C LYS A 264 22.10 13.30 20.40
N ILE A 265 20.96 13.88 20.07
CA ILE A 265 20.46 14.07 18.70
C ILE A 265 20.48 15.57 18.39
N VAL A 266 21.06 15.94 17.26
CA VAL A 266 21.16 17.32 16.77
C VAL A 266 20.33 17.43 15.50
N PHE A 267 19.42 18.41 15.43
CA PHE A 267 18.58 18.70 14.29
C PHE A 267 19.21 19.73 13.34
N GLN A 268 18.70 19.85 12.11
CA GLN A 268 19.24 20.76 11.10
C GLN A 268 19.06 22.25 11.46
N ASP A 269 18.08 22.59 12.32
CA ASP A 269 17.89 23.95 12.85
C ASP A 269 18.87 24.30 13.97
N GLY A 270 19.77 23.40 14.35
CA GLY A 270 20.76 23.57 15.40
C GLY A 270 20.26 23.22 16.81
N SER A 271 18.98 22.94 16.99
CA SER A 271 18.45 22.44 18.25
C SER A 271 18.96 21.03 18.55
N SER A 272 18.94 20.62 19.81
CA SER A 272 19.41 19.29 20.19
C SER A 272 18.76 18.80 21.48
N ILE A 273 18.62 17.49 21.59
CA ILE A 273 18.04 16.79 22.74
C ILE A 273 18.87 15.55 23.08
N TYR A 274 18.69 15.01 24.27
CA TYR A 274 19.07 13.64 24.61
C TYR A 274 17.83 12.78 24.52
N ALA A 275 17.87 11.72 23.72
CA ALA A 275 16.74 10.82 23.51
C ALA A 275 17.06 9.38 23.90
N ASP A 276 16.03 8.64 24.31
CA ASP A 276 16.13 7.24 24.72
C ASP A 276 15.81 6.29 23.55
N ALA A 277 14.93 6.73 22.64
CA ALA A 277 14.49 5.92 21.51
C ALA A 277 14.28 6.72 20.22
N ILE A 278 14.49 6.05 19.07
CA ILE A 278 14.14 6.55 17.72
C ILE A 278 13.18 5.57 17.05
N ILE A 279 12.06 6.07 16.55
CA ILE A 279 11.13 5.31 15.70
C ILE A 279 11.22 5.84 14.27
N HIS A 280 11.68 5.01 13.34
CA HIS A 280 11.75 5.34 11.93
C HIS A 280 10.37 5.15 11.27
N CYS A 281 9.62 6.23 11.08
CA CYS A 281 8.37 6.27 10.31
C CYS A 281 8.63 6.74 8.86
N SER A 282 9.72 6.26 8.27
CA SER A 282 10.26 6.70 6.98
C SER A 282 9.74 5.93 5.77
N GLY A 283 8.73 5.05 5.99
CA GLY A 283 8.04 4.29 4.96
C GLY A 283 8.72 2.97 4.60
N TYR A 284 8.35 2.41 3.45
CA TYR A 284 8.70 1.06 3.05
C TYR A 284 9.30 1.03 1.65
N LYS A 285 9.95 -0.09 1.31
CA LYS A 285 10.47 -0.38 -0.02
C LYS A 285 9.57 -1.38 -0.72
N TYR A 286 9.40 -1.23 -2.05
CA TYR A 286 8.88 -2.33 -2.85
C TYR A 286 9.91 -3.47 -2.85
N HIS A 287 9.44 -4.68 -2.57
CA HIS A 287 10.30 -5.84 -2.46
C HIS A 287 9.60 -7.09 -3.02
N PHE A 288 10.26 -7.73 -4.00
CA PHE A 288 9.74 -8.91 -4.71
C PHE A 288 10.83 -9.99 -4.73
N PRO A 289 11.20 -10.55 -3.56
CA PRO A 289 12.38 -11.44 -3.45
C PRO A 289 12.22 -12.76 -4.21
N PHE A 290 10.99 -13.13 -4.51
CA PHE A 290 10.67 -14.35 -5.25
C PHE A 290 10.73 -14.19 -6.78
N LEU A 291 10.71 -12.97 -7.32
CA LEU A 291 10.71 -12.75 -8.77
C LEU A 291 12.10 -12.91 -9.37
N ARG A 292 12.23 -13.71 -10.40
CA ARG A 292 13.45 -13.87 -11.21
C ARG A 292 13.23 -13.27 -12.58
N MET A 293 13.47 -11.95 -12.69
CA MET A 293 13.13 -11.13 -13.87
C MET A 293 14.29 -10.84 -14.80
N ASN A 294 15.50 -11.32 -14.50
CA ASN A 294 16.69 -11.11 -15.33
C ASN A 294 16.92 -9.64 -15.77
N GLY A 295 16.55 -8.70 -14.88
CA GLY A 295 16.68 -7.26 -15.14
C GLY A 295 15.52 -6.63 -15.94
N ILE A 296 14.51 -7.38 -16.39
CA ILE A 296 13.34 -6.84 -17.11
C ILE A 296 12.50 -5.91 -16.21
N VAL A 297 12.34 -6.31 -14.94
CA VAL A 297 11.73 -5.47 -13.90
C VAL A 297 12.72 -5.32 -12.75
N ASN A 298 12.91 -4.10 -12.31
CA ASN A 298 13.76 -3.78 -11.16
C ASN A 298 13.06 -2.82 -10.19
N VAL A 299 13.65 -2.67 -9.01
CA VAL A 299 13.25 -1.64 -8.04
C VAL A 299 14.47 -0.75 -7.77
N GLU A 300 14.41 0.47 -8.25
CA GLU A 300 15.45 1.46 -8.06
C GLU A 300 14.85 2.77 -7.52
N ASP A 301 15.46 3.35 -6.49
CA ASP A 301 14.89 4.49 -5.75
C ASP A 301 13.39 4.30 -5.45
N ASN A 302 13.02 3.12 -5.00
CA ASN A 302 11.63 2.74 -4.68
C ASN A 302 10.62 2.91 -5.84
N CYS A 303 11.09 2.83 -7.08
CA CYS A 303 10.28 2.77 -8.29
C CYS A 303 10.35 1.36 -8.89
N VAL A 304 9.21 0.72 -9.07
CA VAL A 304 9.09 -0.57 -9.77
C VAL A 304 9.00 -0.27 -11.27
N ALA A 305 10.04 -0.63 -12.02
CA ALA A 305 10.18 -0.21 -13.40
C ALA A 305 10.71 -1.32 -14.34
N PRO A 306 10.32 -1.29 -15.63
CA PRO A 306 9.24 -0.49 -16.22
C PRO A 306 7.86 -1.08 -15.96
N LEU A 307 6.85 -0.25 -15.68
CA LEU A 307 5.45 -0.67 -15.56
C LEU A 307 4.51 0.23 -16.37
N TYR A 308 3.91 -0.32 -17.42
CA TYR A 308 2.83 0.34 -18.14
C TYR A 308 1.60 0.43 -17.25
N GLN A 309 1.10 1.66 -17.08
CA GLN A 309 -0.05 1.96 -16.19
C GLN A 309 0.09 1.34 -14.79
N HIS A 310 1.30 1.32 -14.24
CA HIS A 310 1.62 0.76 -12.94
C HIS A 310 1.28 -0.74 -12.76
N VAL A 311 0.95 -1.45 -13.82
CA VAL A 311 0.46 -2.83 -13.82
C VAL A 311 1.34 -3.78 -14.62
N PHE A 312 1.62 -3.48 -15.88
CA PHE A 312 2.27 -4.42 -16.79
C PHE A 312 3.72 -4.04 -17.12
N PRO A 313 4.69 -4.93 -16.90
CA PRO A 313 5.98 -4.80 -17.57
C PRO A 313 5.77 -4.99 -19.10
N PRO A 314 6.12 -4.02 -19.96
CA PRO A 314 5.81 -4.12 -21.39
C PRO A 314 6.27 -5.42 -22.04
N ALA A 315 7.49 -5.85 -21.77
CA ALA A 315 8.08 -7.07 -22.34
C ALA A 315 7.46 -8.39 -21.83
N LEU A 316 6.69 -8.36 -20.74
CA LEU A 316 6.09 -9.54 -20.11
C LEU A 316 4.55 -9.48 -20.11
N ALA A 317 3.98 -8.44 -20.70
CA ALA A 317 2.54 -8.29 -20.81
C ALA A 317 1.95 -9.27 -21.83
N PRO A 318 0.75 -9.80 -21.59
CA PRO A 318 -0.11 -9.61 -20.41
C PRO A 318 0.13 -10.64 -19.29
N TRP A 319 1.19 -11.42 -19.35
CA TRP A 319 1.38 -12.65 -18.56
C TRP A 319 1.93 -12.42 -17.16
N LEU A 320 2.56 -11.27 -16.93
CA LEU A 320 2.93 -10.81 -15.60
C LEU A 320 2.25 -9.47 -15.34
N SER A 321 1.59 -9.35 -14.20
CA SER A 321 0.97 -8.09 -13.77
C SER A 321 1.15 -7.86 -12.27
N PHE A 322 1.10 -6.60 -11.87
CA PHE A 322 1.21 -6.14 -10.48
C PHE A 322 -0.07 -5.40 -10.09
N ILE A 323 -0.69 -5.77 -8.97
CA ILE A 323 -1.87 -5.10 -8.44
C ILE A 323 -1.55 -4.42 -7.12
N GLY A 324 -1.96 -3.15 -6.99
CA GLY A 324 -1.81 -2.39 -5.76
C GLY A 324 -0.42 -1.75 -5.56
N VAL A 325 0.38 -1.61 -6.63
CA VAL A 325 1.63 -0.84 -6.60
C VAL A 325 1.38 0.65 -6.28
N PRO A 326 0.40 1.34 -6.90
CA PRO A 326 0.15 2.74 -6.60
C PRO A 326 -0.19 3.01 -5.14
N TYR A 327 0.16 4.22 -4.67
CA TYR A 327 -0.14 4.71 -3.34
C TYR A 327 -0.66 6.15 -3.37
N ARG A 328 -1.16 6.66 -2.22
CA ARG A 328 -1.86 7.95 -2.14
C ARG A 328 -3.08 8.00 -3.06
N THR A 329 -3.93 6.99 -2.93
CA THR A 329 -5.18 6.81 -3.67
C THR A 329 -6.19 6.04 -2.82
N ILE A 330 -7.41 5.84 -3.33
CA ILE A 330 -8.41 4.93 -2.75
C ILE A 330 -8.03 3.50 -3.12
N ALA A 331 -7.23 2.86 -2.27
CA ALA A 331 -6.55 1.60 -2.58
C ALA A 331 -7.49 0.46 -2.98
N PHE A 332 -8.68 0.35 -2.36
CA PHE A 332 -9.67 -0.68 -2.69
C PHE A 332 -10.19 -0.50 -4.12
N VAL A 333 -10.57 0.72 -4.49
CA VAL A 333 -11.10 1.05 -5.82
C VAL A 333 -10.04 0.83 -6.90
N VAL A 334 -8.81 1.33 -6.69
CA VAL A 334 -7.73 1.14 -7.66
C VAL A 334 -7.41 -0.34 -7.86
N SER A 335 -7.30 -1.10 -6.78
CA SER A 335 -7.01 -2.54 -6.88
C SER A 335 -8.13 -3.30 -7.59
N GLU A 336 -9.39 -2.91 -7.40
CA GLU A 336 -10.52 -3.49 -8.12
C GLU A 336 -10.48 -3.16 -9.62
N LEU A 337 -10.30 -1.88 -9.98
CA LEU A 337 -10.25 -1.48 -11.38
C LEU A 337 -9.06 -2.14 -12.12
N GLN A 338 -7.87 -2.17 -11.50
CA GLN A 338 -6.72 -2.89 -12.02
C GLN A 338 -7.02 -4.38 -12.22
N SER A 339 -7.66 -5.03 -11.24
CA SER A 339 -7.99 -6.45 -11.30
C SER A 339 -8.98 -6.78 -12.41
N ARG A 340 -10.03 -5.96 -12.56
CA ARG A 340 -11.01 -6.08 -13.66
C ARG A 340 -10.33 -5.89 -15.04
N TRP A 341 -9.41 -4.94 -15.13
CA TRP A 341 -8.67 -4.65 -16.36
C TRP A 341 -7.76 -5.81 -16.74
N VAL A 342 -6.93 -6.30 -15.80
CA VAL A 342 -6.07 -7.49 -15.99
C VAL A 342 -6.89 -8.71 -16.42
N ALA A 343 -7.99 -9.00 -15.74
CA ALA A 343 -8.85 -10.15 -16.06
C ALA A 343 -9.42 -10.07 -17.48
N LYS A 344 -9.91 -8.89 -17.89
CA LYS A 344 -10.44 -8.68 -19.26
C LYS A 344 -9.36 -8.73 -20.33
N ILE A 345 -8.14 -8.30 -20.04
CA ILE A 345 -7.00 -8.41 -20.96
C ILE A 345 -6.63 -9.88 -21.15
N LEU A 346 -6.49 -10.66 -20.07
CA LEU A 346 -6.18 -12.08 -20.13
C LEU A 346 -7.26 -12.89 -20.88
N SER A 347 -8.53 -12.50 -20.78
CA SER A 347 -9.62 -13.11 -21.55
C SER A 347 -9.70 -12.65 -23.02
N GLY A 348 -8.90 -11.65 -23.43
CA GLY A 348 -8.90 -11.07 -24.77
C GLY A 348 -10.05 -10.11 -25.04
N LYS A 349 -10.81 -9.69 -24.04
CA LYS A 349 -11.89 -8.70 -24.18
C LYS A 349 -11.39 -7.27 -24.33
N ILE A 350 -10.23 -6.98 -23.74
CA ILE A 350 -9.49 -5.72 -23.88
C ILE A 350 -8.13 -6.08 -24.47
N LEU A 351 -7.66 -5.32 -25.42
CA LEU A 351 -6.34 -5.48 -26.03
C LEU A 351 -5.40 -4.42 -25.47
N LEU A 352 -4.20 -4.86 -25.09
CA LEU A 352 -3.11 -3.94 -24.78
C LEU A 352 -2.55 -3.31 -26.06
N PRO A 353 -1.97 -2.12 -25.97
CA PRO A 353 -1.09 -1.59 -27.00
C PRO A 353 0.09 -2.53 -27.27
N SER A 354 0.82 -2.31 -28.37
CA SER A 354 2.07 -3.05 -28.63
C SER A 354 3.10 -2.80 -27.51
N GLU A 355 4.09 -3.69 -27.40
CA GLU A 355 5.20 -3.53 -26.45
C GLU A 355 5.92 -2.18 -26.64
N GLU A 356 6.11 -1.76 -27.90
CA GLU A 356 6.74 -0.48 -28.24
C GLU A 356 5.89 0.71 -27.78
N GLU A 357 4.58 0.68 -28.00
CA GLU A 357 3.66 1.73 -27.55
C GLU A 357 3.58 1.81 -26.03
N MET A 358 3.54 0.65 -25.33
CA MET A 358 3.56 0.61 -23.88
C MET A 358 4.87 1.16 -23.33
N THR A 359 6.00 0.82 -23.94
CA THR A 359 7.33 1.28 -23.52
C THR A 359 7.46 2.79 -23.73
N SER A 360 6.97 3.32 -24.86
CA SER A 360 6.95 4.77 -25.12
C SER A 360 6.12 5.51 -24.07
N SER A 361 4.92 5.00 -23.77
CA SER A 361 4.06 5.58 -22.73
C SER A 361 4.71 5.58 -21.34
N VAL A 362 5.45 4.53 -20.98
CA VAL A 362 6.22 4.48 -19.73
C VAL A 362 7.30 5.56 -19.70
N HIS A 363 8.05 5.74 -20.80
CA HIS A 363 9.07 6.76 -20.88
C HIS A 363 8.49 8.18 -20.82
N GLU A 364 7.38 8.43 -21.52
CA GLU A 364 6.68 9.72 -21.46
C GLU A 364 6.21 10.05 -20.06
N TYR A 365 5.68 9.05 -19.33
CA TYR A 365 5.29 9.21 -17.93
C TYR A 365 6.48 9.57 -17.04
N TYR A 366 7.62 8.88 -17.19
CA TYR A 366 8.80 9.14 -16.39
C TYR A 366 9.39 10.54 -16.68
N HIS A 367 9.44 10.94 -17.94
CA HIS A 367 9.85 12.29 -18.31
C HIS A 367 8.92 13.37 -17.71
N ARG A 368 7.60 13.12 -17.66
CA ARG A 368 6.65 14.04 -17.03
C ARG A 368 6.90 14.18 -15.53
N ILE A 369 7.15 13.09 -14.82
CA ILE A 369 7.47 13.10 -13.39
C ILE A 369 8.78 13.85 -13.13
N GLU A 370 9.82 13.59 -13.93
CA GLU A 370 11.12 14.26 -13.83
C GLU A 370 11.03 15.76 -14.16
N ALA A 371 10.33 16.12 -15.21
CA ALA A 371 10.11 17.52 -15.61
C ALA A 371 9.33 18.32 -14.56
N ALA A 372 8.45 17.64 -13.80
CA ALA A 372 7.75 18.22 -12.65
C ALA A 372 8.64 18.33 -11.38
N GLY A 373 9.91 17.93 -11.45
CA GLY A 373 10.84 17.96 -10.32
C GLY A 373 10.60 16.87 -9.26
N TRP A 374 9.80 15.84 -9.57
CA TRP A 374 9.50 14.80 -8.62
C TRP A 374 10.60 13.71 -8.60
N PRO A 375 11.06 13.31 -7.41
CA PRO A 375 12.01 12.20 -7.29
C PRO A 375 11.42 10.89 -7.84
N LYS A 376 12.27 10.02 -8.41
CA LYS A 376 11.90 8.72 -8.99
C LYS A 376 11.04 7.87 -8.05
N ARG A 377 11.28 7.92 -6.74
CA ARG A 377 10.49 7.20 -5.71
C ARG A 377 9.02 7.62 -5.65
N HIS A 378 8.62 8.71 -6.29
CA HIS A 378 7.23 9.16 -6.36
C HIS A 378 6.50 8.74 -7.65
N THR A 379 7.13 7.95 -8.52
CA THR A 379 6.54 7.45 -9.77
C THR A 379 5.17 6.79 -9.58
N HIS A 380 4.96 6.09 -8.46
CA HIS A 380 3.69 5.41 -8.19
C HIS A 380 2.74 6.19 -7.25
N ARG A 381 2.95 7.50 -7.06
CA ARG A 381 2.12 8.38 -6.23
C ARG A 381 0.99 8.99 -7.04
N LEU A 382 -0.23 8.46 -6.97
CA LEU A 382 -1.37 8.90 -7.78
C LEU A 382 -2.01 10.22 -7.32
N GLN A 383 -1.81 10.65 -6.09
CA GLN A 383 -2.38 11.92 -5.58
C GLN A 383 -2.09 13.13 -6.49
N LEU A 384 -1.00 13.05 -7.28
CA LEU A 384 -0.61 14.10 -8.23
C LEU A 384 -1.52 14.18 -9.46
N GLU A 385 -2.24 13.12 -9.77
CA GLU A 385 -3.05 12.94 -10.96
C GLU A 385 -4.56 13.17 -10.71
N LYS A 386 -4.97 13.66 -9.54
CA LYS A 386 -6.36 14.05 -9.23
C LYS A 386 -7.43 13.04 -9.69
N PHE A 387 -7.18 11.74 -9.51
CA PHE A 387 -8.04 10.64 -9.96
C PHE A 387 -8.11 10.42 -11.49
N ASP A 388 -7.24 11.03 -12.28
CA ASP A 388 -7.19 10.79 -13.73
C ASP A 388 -6.90 9.32 -14.05
N TYR A 389 -6.06 8.68 -13.27
CA TYR A 389 -5.73 7.26 -13.42
C TYR A 389 -6.91 6.34 -13.17
N GLU A 390 -7.67 6.57 -12.09
CA GLU A 390 -8.87 5.80 -11.77
C GLU A 390 -9.94 5.99 -12.84
N ASN A 391 -10.14 7.21 -13.31
CA ASN A 391 -11.09 7.52 -14.35
C ASN A 391 -10.65 6.94 -15.70
N TRP A 392 -9.36 6.92 -16.01
CA TRP A 392 -8.82 6.24 -17.17
C TRP A 392 -9.10 4.72 -17.13
N LEU A 393 -8.81 4.05 -16.01
CA LEU A 393 -9.14 2.63 -15.83
C LEU A 393 -10.65 2.37 -15.97
N ALA A 394 -11.49 3.23 -15.40
CA ALA A 394 -12.94 3.12 -15.55
C ALA A 394 -13.34 3.22 -17.03
N GLY A 395 -12.75 4.13 -17.79
CA GLY A 395 -12.97 4.28 -19.25
C GLY A 395 -12.56 3.01 -20.03
N GLU A 396 -11.39 2.44 -19.77
CA GLU A 396 -10.93 1.17 -20.36
C GLU A 396 -11.89 0.01 -20.10
N LEU A 397 -12.55 0.04 -18.94
CA LEU A 397 -13.54 -0.97 -18.54
C LEU A 397 -14.94 -0.70 -19.06
N GLY A 398 -15.20 0.46 -19.69
CA GLY A 398 -16.54 0.90 -20.11
C GLY A 398 -17.43 1.28 -18.94
N LEU A 399 -16.83 1.71 -17.84
CA LEU A 399 -17.53 2.22 -16.65
C LEU A 399 -17.63 3.75 -16.68
N THR A 400 -18.55 4.29 -15.90
CA THR A 400 -18.60 5.74 -15.64
C THR A 400 -17.41 6.17 -14.77
N PRO A 401 -16.95 7.44 -14.90
CA PRO A 401 -15.97 8.00 -13.97
C PRO A 401 -16.41 7.84 -12.51
N LEU A 402 -15.44 7.82 -11.59
CA LEU A 402 -15.73 7.75 -10.16
C LEU A 402 -16.56 8.97 -9.71
N GLU A 403 -17.50 8.72 -8.82
CA GLU A 403 -18.34 9.78 -8.25
C GLU A 403 -17.49 10.83 -7.52
N LYS A 404 -17.77 12.11 -7.78
CA LYS A 404 -17.05 13.25 -7.19
C LYS A 404 -17.01 13.21 -5.66
N TRP A 405 -18.07 12.69 -5.01
CA TRP A 405 -18.10 12.60 -3.55
C TRP A 405 -16.95 11.70 -2.99
N ARG A 406 -16.57 10.63 -3.71
CA ARG A 406 -15.43 9.76 -3.30
C ARG A 406 -14.13 10.54 -3.35
N GLN A 407 -13.93 11.31 -4.41
CA GLN A 407 -12.74 12.14 -4.59
C GLN A 407 -12.64 13.20 -3.49
N ASN A 408 -13.74 13.95 -3.27
CA ASN A 408 -13.82 14.98 -2.24
C ASN A 408 -13.57 14.39 -0.84
N MET A 409 -14.22 13.27 -0.53
CA MET A 409 -14.04 12.56 0.74
C MET A 409 -12.59 12.11 0.94
N TYR A 410 -11.93 11.60 -0.11
CA TYR A 410 -10.52 11.23 -0.05
C TYR A 410 -9.62 12.44 0.24
N PHE A 411 -9.71 13.50 -0.57
CA PHE A 411 -8.85 14.68 -0.39
C PHE A 411 -9.05 15.31 0.98
N THR A 412 -10.29 15.43 1.43
CA THR A 412 -10.58 15.98 2.75
C THR A 412 -10.00 15.10 3.85
N SER A 413 -10.20 13.79 3.79
CA SER A 413 -9.69 12.87 4.83
C SER A 413 -8.17 12.83 4.93
N VAL A 414 -7.43 13.07 3.83
CA VAL A 414 -5.95 13.12 3.88
C VAL A 414 -5.39 14.50 4.23
N SER A 415 -6.18 15.56 4.10
CA SER A 415 -5.77 16.95 4.40
C SER A 415 -6.09 17.36 5.84
N LEU A 416 -7.21 16.90 6.39
CA LEU A 416 -7.69 17.28 7.73
C LEU A 416 -6.87 16.77 8.92
N PRO A 417 -6.20 15.60 8.89
CA PRO A 417 -5.44 15.11 10.04
C PRO A 417 -4.37 16.07 10.56
N MET A 418 -3.96 17.01 9.72
CA MET A 418 -2.95 18.02 10.05
C MET A 418 -3.52 19.27 10.75
N THR A 419 -4.84 19.48 10.69
CA THR A 419 -5.50 20.72 11.13
C THR A 419 -6.52 20.53 12.23
N LEU A 420 -7.02 19.30 12.44
CA LEU A 420 -8.07 18.99 13.41
C LEU A 420 -7.53 18.22 14.61
N GLY A 421 -8.07 18.53 15.79
CA GLY A 421 -7.73 17.95 17.08
C GLY A 421 -7.88 16.42 17.16
N GLU A 422 -7.66 15.89 18.37
CA GLU A 422 -7.60 14.42 18.60
C GLU A 422 -8.83 13.64 18.11
N ASN A 423 -10.00 14.26 18.13
CA ASN A 423 -11.30 13.57 17.90
C ASN A 423 -11.89 13.77 16.50
N TRP A 424 -11.15 14.33 15.54
CA TRP A 424 -11.70 14.62 14.22
C TRP A 424 -12.26 13.37 13.49
N ARG A 425 -11.63 12.20 13.70
CA ARG A 425 -12.10 10.92 13.13
C ARG A 425 -13.47 10.51 13.67
N ASP A 426 -13.82 10.90 14.90
CA ASP A 426 -15.07 10.49 15.56
C ASP A 426 -16.22 11.47 15.28
N THR A 427 -15.89 12.72 14.93
CA THR A 427 -16.84 13.75 14.55
C THR A 427 -17.13 13.82 13.04
N TRP A 428 -16.54 12.94 12.25
CA TRP A 428 -16.68 12.89 10.81
C TRP A 428 -18.08 12.45 10.40
N ASP A 429 -18.78 13.29 9.61
CA ASP A 429 -20.08 12.97 9.03
C ASP A 429 -19.93 12.52 7.57
N ALA A 430 -19.89 11.20 7.35
CA ALA A 430 -19.75 10.62 6.03
C ALA A 430 -20.97 10.85 5.14
N GLU A 431 -22.19 10.91 5.71
CA GLU A 431 -23.43 11.09 4.94
C GLU A 431 -23.49 12.46 4.27
N LYS A 432 -23.00 13.48 4.95
CA LYS A 432 -22.91 14.84 4.42
C LYS A 432 -22.11 14.89 3.12
N TRP A 433 -21.01 14.11 3.04
CA TRP A 433 -20.19 14.02 1.83
C TRP A 433 -20.90 13.26 0.70
N MET A 434 -21.56 12.15 1.00
CA MET A 434 -22.27 11.34 0.01
C MET A 434 -23.49 12.08 -0.60
N LYS A 435 -24.12 12.96 0.17
CA LYS A 435 -25.25 13.77 -0.31
C LYS A 435 -24.83 15.00 -1.11
N GLY A 436 -23.53 15.29 -1.22
CA GLY A 436 -23.03 16.50 -1.88
C GLY A 436 -23.27 17.80 -1.10
N GLU A 437 -23.64 17.69 0.17
CA GLU A 437 -23.93 18.84 1.06
C GLU A 437 -22.65 19.42 1.69
N ALA A 438 -21.52 18.71 1.58
CA ALA A 438 -20.22 19.10 2.09
C ALA A 438 -19.30 19.46 0.92
N GLY A 439 -18.91 20.72 0.84
CA GLY A 439 -17.92 21.21 -0.11
C GLY A 439 -18.52 22.04 -1.23
N GLY A 440 -18.66 23.34 -1.01
CA GLY A 440 -18.74 24.31 -2.11
C GLY A 440 -17.42 24.26 -2.91
N GLU A 441 -17.48 24.47 -4.22
CA GLU A 441 -16.37 24.44 -5.17
C GLU A 441 -15.18 25.34 -4.79
N GLU A 442 -15.32 26.24 -3.82
CA GLU A 442 -14.29 27.18 -3.36
C GLU A 442 -13.22 26.59 -2.41
N GLU A 443 -13.49 25.45 -1.74
CA GLU A 443 -12.48 24.84 -0.85
C GLU A 443 -11.54 23.88 -1.59
N SER A 444 -11.99 23.25 -2.66
CA SER A 444 -11.13 22.33 -3.44
C SER A 444 -10.00 23.03 -4.17
N ASP A 445 -10.17 24.30 -4.59
CA ASP A 445 -9.16 25.06 -5.28
C ASP A 445 -8.11 25.69 -4.33
N LYS A 446 -8.46 25.91 -3.06
CA LYS A 446 -7.52 26.41 -2.05
C LYS A 446 -6.60 25.32 -1.49
N ILE A 447 -7.02 24.06 -1.53
CA ILE A 447 -6.21 22.91 -1.08
C ILE A 447 -5.09 22.57 -2.09
N ASN A 448 -5.21 23.05 -3.33
CA ASN A 448 -4.27 22.76 -4.42
C ASN A 448 -2.94 23.51 -4.37
N CYS A 449 -2.76 24.50 -3.47
CA CYS A 449 -1.59 25.38 -3.51
C CYS A 449 -0.53 25.13 -2.41
N THR A 450 -0.71 24.15 -1.52
CA THR A 450 0.19 23.94 -0.37
C THR A 450 0.70 22.51 -0.17
N SER A 451 0.68 21.65 -1.20
CA SER A 451 1.23 20.30 -1.10
C SER A 451 2.37 20.04 -2.08
N GLU A 452 3.38 20.89 -2.09
CA GLU A 452 4.73 20.51 -2.48
C GLU A 452 5.29 19.67 -1.33
N CYS A 453 5.24 18.32 -1.45
CA CYS A 453 6.05 17.34 -0.68
C CYS A 453 5.90 15.94 -1.21
#